data_c2bca01068b376f87bf5b60b3c0174ab
#
_entry.id   c2bca01068b376f87bf5b60b3c0174ab
#
_cell.length_a   1.000
_cell.length_b   1.000
_cell.length_c   1.000
_cell.angle_alpha   90.00
_cell.angle_beta   90.00
_cell.angle_gamma   90.00
#
_symmetry.space_group_name_H-M   'P 1'
#
loop_
_entity.id
_entity.type
_entity.pdbx_description
1 polymer ?
#
loop_
_entity_poly.entity_id
_entity_poly.type
_entity_poly.pdbx_seq_one_letter_code
_entity_poly.pdbx_strand_id
1 'polypeptide(L)'
;MSEELEERSVEEAVELEGIDVKEEVEEVEIREEWEEWSPKTALGRLVKEGKIKTMEEALKSKYPLKEPQIVDFLLPDLSEEVLDINLVQRMTDSGRRVKFRICAVVGNKDGFVGVGLGKDALVRNGILKAIRNAKLNIAFVERGCGSWECNCSEPHSVPFKVVGKSGSVRITLKPAPRGVGLVAGETPKKVLEFAGIKDVWTRTKGETRTTFNFAFATFDALKKIALIRR
;
A
#
# COMPACT_ATOMS: atom_id res chain seq x y z
N MET A 1 5.76 -16.81 49.72
CA MET A 1 4.39 -16.37 49.30
C MET A 1 4.25 -14.86 49.22
N SER A 2 4.91 -14.02 50.02
CA SER A 2 4.93 -12.58 49.91
C SER A 2 6.01 -12.09 48.91
N GLU A 3 7.18 -12.72 48.87
CA GLU A 3 8.27 -12.40 47.96
C GLU A 3 7.97 -12.77 46.49
N GLU A 4 7.29 -13.92 46.27
CA GLU A 4 6.85 -14.34 44.92
C GLU A 4 5.77 -13.44 44.32
N LEU A 5 4.99 -12.73 45.13
CA LEU A 5 4.00 -11.76 44.66
C LEU A 5 4.63 -10.40 44.32
N GLU A 6 5.71 -10.04 45.02
CA GLU A 6 6.48 -8.82 44.71
C GLU A 6 7.34 -9.02 43.47
N GLU A 7 7.96 -10.17 43.24
CA GLU A 7 8.69 -10.49 42.02
C GLU A 7 7.79 -10.46 40.78
N ARG A 8 6.58 -11.05 40.84
CA ARG A 8 5.61 -10.99 39.76
C ARG A 8 5.14 -9.55 39.42
N SER A 9 4.92 -8.74 40.44
CA SER A 9 4.52 -7.34 40.22
C SER A 9 5.63 -6.50 39.61
N VAL A 10 6.89 -6.84 39.87
CA VAL A 10 8.05 -6.18 39.25
C VAL A 10 8.25 -6.67 37.83
N GLU A 11 8.06 -7.96 37.53
CA GLU A 11 8.12 -8.48 36.16
C GLU A 11 7.01 -7.91 35.28
N GLU A 12 5.77 -7.82 35.77
CA GLU A 12 4.67 -7.17 35.04
C GLU A 12 4.91 -5.67 34.81
N ALA A 13 5.50 -4.97 35.78
CA ALA A 13 5.86 -3.56 35.63
C ALA A 13 6.97 -3.34 34.60
N VAL A 14 7.97 -4.23 34.59
CA VAL A 14 9.09 -4.19 33.62
C VAL A 14 8.61 -4.55 32.21
N GLU A 15 7.63 -5.46 32.04
CA GLU A 15 7.02 -5.73 30.75
C GLU A 15 6.18 -4.55 30.22
N LEU A 16 5.44 -3.87 31.11
CA LEU A 16 4.67 -2.65 30.74
C LEU A 16 5.60 -1.48 30.37
N GLU A 17 6.63 -1.25 31.17
CA GLU A 17 7.65 -0.23 30.85
C GLU A 17 8.43 -0.58 29.56
N GLY A 18 8.65 -1.87 29.29
CA GLY A 18 9.33 -2.33 28.07
C GLY A 18 8.54 -2.11 26.78
N ILE A 19 7.22 -2.06 26.85
CA ILE A 19 6.34 -1.76 25.71
C ILE A 19 6.35 -0.25 25.45
N ASP A 20 6.18 0.57 26.46
CA ASP A 20 6.17 2.02 26.37
C ASP A 20 7.54 2.56 25.90
N VAL A 21 8.64 1.99 26.41
CA VAL A 21 10.00 2.39 26.01
C VAL A 21 10.30 2.03 24.55
N LYS A 22 9.79 0.92 24.03
CA LYS A 22 9.97 0.58 22.61
C LYS A 22 9.19 1.49 21.68
N GLU A 23 7.96 1.81 22.04
CA GLU A 23 7.14 2.77 21.27
C GLU A 23 7.76 4.17 21.30
N GLU A 24 8.23 4.62 22.48
CA GLU A 24 8.93 5.91 22.59
C GLU A 24 10.25 5.95 21.81
N VAL A 25 11.02 4.86 21.80
CA VAL A 25 12.29 4.77 21.03
C VAL A 25 11.99 4.78 19.54
N GLU A 26 11.00 4.03 19.07
CA GLU A 26 10.58 4.06 17.65
C GLU A 26 10.06 5.44 17.24
N GLU A 27 9.28 6.13 18.09
CA GLU A 27 8.85 7.50 17.82
C GLU A 27 10.00 8.51 17.79
N VAL A 28 11.00 8.34 18.63
CA VAL A 28 12.18 9.23 18.64
C VAL A 28 13.06 8.98 17.41
N GLU A 29 13.32 7.72 17.03
CA GLU A 29 14.07 7.40 15.81
C GLU A 29 13.36 7.94 14.56
N ILE A 30 12.04 7.80 14.48
CA ILE A 30 11.23 8.35 13.38
C ILE A 30 11.33 9.89 13.35
N ARG A 31 11.30 10.57 14.51
CA ARG A 31 11.46 12.03 14.59
C ARG A 31 12.83 12.50 14.14
N GLU A 32 13.89 11.81 14.52
CA GLU A 32 15.26 12.12 14.11
C GLU A 32 15.45 11.97 12.59
N GLU A 33 14.93 10.90 11.96
CA GLU A 33 14.95 10.75 10.50
C GLU A 33 14.17 11.86 9.77
N TRP A 34 13.12 12.41 10.39
CA TRP A 34 12.33 13.49 9.82
C TRP A 34 13.02 14.85 9.92
N GLU A 35 13.79 15.09 10.95
CA GLU A 35 14.61 16.31 11.09
C GLU A 35 15.71 16.37 10.04
N GLU A 36 16.34 15.24 9.71
CA GLU A 36 17.37 15.13 8.67
C GLU A 36 16.82 15.26 7.24
N TRP A 37 15.50 15.02 7.04
CA TRP A 37 14.93 15.13 5.69
C TRP A 37 14.90 16.58 5.18
N SER A 38 15.63 16.83 4.10
CA SER A 38 15.62 18.11 3.36
C SER A 38 14.76 18.00 2.10
N PRO A 39 13.54 18.57 2.08
CA PRO A 39 12.64 18.46 0.93
C PRO A 39 13.20 19.21 -0.29
N LYS A 40 13.28 18.51 -1.42
CA LYS A 40 13.73 19.07 -2.70
C LYS A 40 12.57 19.64 -3.53
N THR A 41 11.35 19.08 -3.35
CA THR A 41 10.17 19.47 -4.13
C THR A 41 9.34 20.54 -3.41
N ALA A 42 8.53 21.26 -4.18
CA ALA A 42 7.61 22.25 -3.63
C ALA A 42 6.57 21.60 -2.68
N LEU A 43 6.08 20.38 -3.03
CA LEU A 43 5.16 19.63 -2.17
C LEU A 43 5.83 19.26 -0.84
N GLY A 44 7.07 18.75 -0.88
CA GLY A 44 7.81 18.39 0.33
C GLY A 44 8.02 19.58 1.27
N ARG A 45 8.29 20.78 0.74
CA ARG A 45 8.42 22.00 1.56
C ARG A 45 7.10 22.36 2.23
N LEU A 46 5.97 22.28 1.53
CA LEU A 46 4.64 22.57 2.09
C LEU A 46 4.24 21.57 3.18
N VAL A 47 4.63 20.30 3.03
CA VAL A 47 4.41 19.26 4.05
C VAL A 47 5.29 19.54 5.28
N LYS A 48 6.59 19.85 5.11
CA LYS A 48 7.49 20.19 6.22
C LYS A 48 7.06 21.48 6.95
N GLU A 49 6.49 22.46 6.22
CA GLU A 49 5.91 23.68 6.81
C GLU A 49 4.56 23.45 7.51
N GLY A 50 4.01 22.22 7.48
CA GLY A 50 2.74 21.88 8.10
C GLY A 50 1.48 22.47 7.42
N LYS A 51 1.61 22.98 6.19
CA LYS A 51 0.48 23.49 5.39
C LYS A 51 -0.41 22.38 4.85
N ILE A 52 0.17 21.20 4.61
CA ILE A 52 -0.52 19.99 4.17
C ILE A 52 -0.32 18.96 5.27
N LYS A 53 -1.41 18.57 5.92
CA LYS A 53 -1.40 17.62 7.05
C LYS A 53 -1.91 16.24 6.68
N THR A 54 -2.71 16.13 5.62
CA THR A 54 -3.30 14.86 5.21
C THR A 54 -2.83 14.43 3.83
N MET A 55 -2.70 13.10 3.65
CA MET A 55 -2.30 12.54 2.35
C MET A 55 -3.33 12.84 1.25
N GLU A 56 -4.61 12.97 1.60
CA GLU A 56 -5.64 13.36 0.64
C GLU A 56 -5.42 14.77 0.08
N GLU A 57 -5.05 15.74 0.94
CA GLU A 57 -4.73 17.10 0.51
C GLU A 57 -3.50 17.11 -0.39
N ALA A 58 -2.48 16.30 -0.07
CA ALA A 58 -1.30 16.14 -0.90
C ALA A 58 -1.64 15.61 -2.30
N LEU A 59 -2.51 14.60 -2.40
CA LEU A 59 -2.96 14.03 -3.67
C LEU A 59 -3.90 14.96 -4.47
N LYS A 60 -4.68 15.81 -3.78
CA LYS A 60 -5.54 16.83 -4.41
C LYS A 60 -4.76 18.08 -4.84
N SER A 61 -3.53 18.26 -4.35
CA SER A 61 -2.68 19.38 -4.70
C SER A 61 -2.28 19.32 -6.18
N LYS A 62 -1.92 20.48 -6.76
CA LYS A 62 -1.43 20.58 -8.13
C LYS A 62 0.01 20.04 -8.30
N TYR A 63 0.68 19.73 -7.21
CA TYR A 63 2.08 19.32 -7.23
C TYR A 63 2.20 17.79 -7.34
N PRO A 64 3.07 17.28 -8.23
CA PRO A 64 3.28 15.84 -8.34
C PRO A 64 4.08 15.29 -7.15
N LEU A 65 3.67 14.12 -6.67
CA LEU A 65 4.40 13.36 -5.67
C LEU A 65 5.67 12.78 -6.30
N LYS A 66 6.86 13.26 -5.87
CA LYS A 66 8.16 12.82 -6.40
C LYS A 66 9.10 12.29 -5.31
N GLU A 67 8.83 12.57 -4.07
CA GLU A 67 9.62 12.14 -2.91
C GLU A 67 8.84 11.10 -2.11
N PRO A 68 9.37 9.87 -1.90
CA PRO A 68 8.70 8.84 -1.11
C PRO A 68 8.58 9.20 0.37
N GLN A 69 9.54 9.98 0.90
CA GLN A 69 9.57 10.42 2.29
C GLN A 69 8.33 11.24 2.69
N ILE A 70 7.69 11.92 1.73
CA ILE A 70 6.41 12.62 1.97
C ILE A 70 5.33 11.63 2.41
N VAL A 71 5.33 10.44 1.81
CA VAL A 71 4.35 9.40 2.13
C VAL A 71 4.63 8.79 3.51
N ASP A 72 5.91 8.54 3.82
CA ASP A 72 6.33 8.02 5.12
C ASP A 72 6.00 9.03 6.25
N PHE A 73 6.11 10.33 5.97
CA PHE A 73 5.73 11.40 6.91
C PHE A 73 4.22 11.50 7.13
N LEU A 74 3.40 11.40 6.08
CA LEU A 74 1.95 11.58 6.16
C LEU A 74 1.20 10.31 6.54
N LEU A 75 1.79 9.13 6.33
CA LEU A 75 1.21 7.81 6.59
C LEU A 75 2.26 6.92 7.29
N PRO A 76 2.42 7.02 8.62
CA PRO A 76 3.36 6.17 9.36
C PRO A 76 2.94 4.69 9.35
N ASP A 77 1.63 4.38 9.32
CA ASP A 77 1.09 3.02 9.40
C ASP A 77 1.08 2.28 8.05
N LEU A 78 2.13 2.44 7.23
CA LEU A 78 2.22 1.77 5.95
C LEU A 78 2.75 0.34 6.09
N SER A 79 1.95 -0.62 5.67
CA SER A 79 2.38 -1.99 5.47
C SER A 79 2.91 -2.20 4.05
N GLU A 80 3.94 -3.02 3.90
CA GLU A 80 4.60 -3.32 2.64
C GLU A 80 4.61 -4.83 2.38
N GLU A 81 4.28 -5.25 1.17
CA GLU A 81 4.33 -6.67 0.78
C GLU A 81 4.87 -6.84 -0.64
N VAL A 82 5.70 -7.86 -0.83
CA VAL A 82 6.19 -8.25 -2.14
C VAL A 82 5.21 -9.26 -2.76
N LEU A 83 4.64 -8.90 -3.91
CA LEU A 83 3.69 -9.75 -4.63
C LEU A 83 4.38 -10.83 -5.46
N ASP A 84 5.49 -10.47 -6.12
CA ASP A 84 6.17 -11.38 -7.05
C ASP A 84 7.61 -10.95 -7.32
N ILE A 85 8.49 -11.96 -7.47
CA ILE A 85 9.91 -11.79 -7.80
C ILE A 85 10.22 -12.63 -9.03
N ASN A 86 10.44 -11.97 -10.16
CA ASN A 86 10.72 -12.63 -11.44
C ASN A 86 12.13 -12.34 -11.93
N LEU A 87 12.84 -13.38 -12.30
CA LEU A 87 14.12 -13.28 -12.98
C LEU A 87 13.88 -12.92 -14.45
N VAL A 88 14.49 -11.82 -14.92
CA VAL A 88 14.43 -11.36 -16.30
C VAL A 88 15.84 -11.27 -16.87
N GLN A 89 16.02 -11.71 -18.09
CA GLN A 89 17.32 -11.70 -18.74
C GLN A 89 17.25 -11.04 -20.11
N ARG A 90 18.36 -10.43 -20.51
CA ARG A 90 18.58 -9.86 -21.83
C ARG A 90 19.89 -10.41 -22.40
N MET A 91 19.88 -10.86 -23.62
CA MET A 91 21.09 -11.20 -24.36
C MET A 91 21.83 -9.92 -24.76
N THR A 92 23.14 -9.92 -24.56
CA THR A 92 24.08 -8.90 -25.04
C THR A 92 25.21 -9.59 -25.79
N ASP A 93 26.07 -8.85 -26.48
CA ASP A 93 27.19 -9.35 -27.26
C ASP A 93 28.15 -10.19 -26.40
N SER A 94 28.30 -9.84 -25.11
CA SER A 94 29.15 -10.53 -24.13
C SER A 94 28.41 -11.57 -23.27
N GLY A 95 27.19 -11.98 -23.65
CA GLY A 95 26.40 -13.00 -22.96
C GLY A 95 25.10 -12.49 -22.30
N ARG A 96 24.59 -13.24 -21.35
CA ARG A 96 23.31 -12.98 -20.69
C ARG A 96 23.48 -11.99 -19.55
N ARG A 97 22.73 -10.88 -19.60
CA ARG A 97 22.57 -10.00 -18.43
C ARG A 97 21.27 -10.30 -17.70
N VAL A 98 21.41 -10.73 -16.46
CA VAL A 98 20.28 -11.11 -15.59
C VAL A 98 19.94 -9.94 -14.68
N LYS A 99 18.63 -9.72 -14.44
CA LYS A 99 18.08 -8.79 -13.45
C LYS A 99 16.84 -9.41 -12.80
N PHE A 100 16.54 -8.98 -11.59
CA PHE A 100 15.32 -9.33 -10.90
C PHE A 100 14.29 -8.21 -11.09
N ARG A 101 13.06 -8.57 -11.46
CA ARG A 101 11.93 -7.68 -11.53
C ARG A 101 11.00 -8.01 -10.37
N ILE A 102 10.69 -7.05 -9.56
CA ILE A 102 9.95 -7.21 -8.32
C ILE A 102 8.72 -6.32 -8.39
N CYS A 103 7.57 -6.87 -8.01
CA CYS A 103 6.32 -6.16 -7.84
C CYS A 103 6.01 -6.08 -6.35
N ALA A 104 5.79 -4.87 -5.83
CA ALA A 104 5.43 -4.64 -4.44
C ALA A 104 4.13 -3.85 -4.35
N VAL A 105 3.38 -4.09 -3.30
CA VAL A 105 2.22 -3.32 -2.87
C VAL A 105 2.52 -2.66 -1.53
N VAL A 106 2.02 -1.45 -1.36
CA VAL A 106 2.12 -0.68 -0.12
C VAL A 106 0.73 -0.14 0.20
N GLY A 107 0.33 -0.13 1.45
CA GLY A 107 -0.96 0.44 1.85
C GLY A 107 -1.17 0.42 3.36
N ASN A 108 -2.14 1.20 3.82
CA ASN A 108 -2.48 1.34 5.24
C ASN A 108 -3.73 0.53 5.64
N LYS A 109 -4.29 -0.27 4.74
CA LYS A 109 -5.57 -1.00 4.94
C LYS A 109 -6.77 -0.08 5.25
N ASP A 110 -6.61 1.22 5.07
CA ASP A 110 -7.64 2.25 5.34
C ASP A 110 -7.87 3.20 4.15
N GLY A 111 -7.76 2.70 2.93
CA GLY A 111 -8.09 3.44 1.72
C GLY A 111 -6.88 3.96 0.94
N PHE A 112 -5.67 3.90 1.45
CA PHE A 112 -4.47 4.23 0.68
C PHE A 112 -3.78 2.96 0.21
N VAL A 113 -3.54 2.88 -1.08
CA VAL A 113 -2.82 1.75 -1.70
C VAL A 113 -1.94 2.25 -2.82
N GLY A 114 -0.77 1.64 -2.95
CA GLY A 114 0.18 1.89 -4.03
C GLY A 114 0.75 0.59 -4.57
N VAL A 115 0.98 0.53 -5.87
CA VAL A 115 1.64 -0.60 -6.53
C VAL A 115 2.85 -0.10 -7.29
N GLY A 116 3.98 -0.75 -7.09
CA GLY A 116 5.25 -0.38 -7.70
C GLY A 116 6.01 -1.56 -8.31
N LEU A 117 6.81 -1.25 -9.32
CA LEU A 117 7.75 -2.19 -9.91
C LEU A 117 9.17 -1.70 -9.68
N GLY A 118 10.03 -2.61 -9.20
CA GLY A 118 11.47 -2.42 -9.11
C GLY A 118 12.21 -3.39 -10.03
N LYS A 119 13.36 -2.97 -10.55
CA LYS A 119 14.23 -3.83 -11.35
C LYS A 119 15.70 -3.54 -11.02
N ASP A 120 16.40 -4.58 -10.56
CA ASP A 120 17.82 -4.47 -10.22
C ASP A 120 18.57 -5.78 -10.46
N ALA A 121 19.90 -5.73 -10.37
CA ALA A 121 20.76 -6.92 -10.39
C ALA A 121 20.66 -7.72 -9.08
N LEU A 122 20.51 -7.02 -7.94
CA LEU A 122 20.33 -7.61 -6.60
C LEU A 122 18.86 -7.56 -6.20
N VAL A 123 18.35 -8.65 -5.62
CA VAL A 123 16.95 -8.74 -5.16
C VAL A 123 16.64 -7.66 -4.12
N ARG A 124 17.50 -7.49 -3.10
CA ARG A 124 17.32 -6.49 -2.04
C ARG A 124 17.14 -5.07 -2.61
N ASN A 125 18.02 -4.64 -3.50
CA ASN A 125 17.92 -3.32 -4.13
C ASN A 125 16.67 -3.20 -5.01
N GLY A 126 16.26 -4.30 -5.66
CA GLY A 126 15.04 -4.38 -6.44
C GLY A 126 13.78 -4.20 -5.59
N ILE A 127 13.74 -4.79 -4.37
CA ILE A 127 12.63 -4.62 -3.40
C ILE A 127 12.54 -3.15 -2.98
N LEU A 128 13.63 -2.55 -2.51
CA LEU A 128 13.65 -1.15 -2.10
C LEU A 128 13.20 -0.19 -3.22
N LYS A 129 13.59 -0.47 -4.46
CA LYS A 129 13.11 0.29 -5.64
C LYS A 129 11.62 0.09 -5.90
N ALA A 130 11.11 -1.14 -5.73
CA ALA A 130 9.69 -1.44 -5.92
C ALA A 130 8.83 -0.72 -4.88
N ILE A 131 9.22 -0.75 -3.62
CA ILE A 131 8.56 -0.07 -2.51
C ILE A 131 8.56 1.45 -2.75
N ARG A 132 9.73 2.03 -3.07
CA ARG A 132 9.84 3.46 -3.38
C ARG A 132 8.91 3.86 -4.53
N ASN A 133 8.84 3.07 -5.59
CA ASN A 133 7.95 3.33 -6.71
C ASN A 133 6.47 3.12 -6.34
N ALA A 134 6.16 2.18 -5.42
CA ALA A 134 4.82 2.00 -4.90
C ALA A 134 4.37 3.21 -4.08
N LYS A 135 5.23 3.74 -3.20
CA LYS A 135 4.98 4.98 -2.43
C LYS A 135 4.73 6.18 -3.36
N LEU A 136 5.49 6.34 -4.44
CA LEU A 136 5.27 7.41 -5.42
C LEU A 136 3.98 7.24 -6.24
N ASN A 137 3.46 6.02 -6.34
CA ASN A 137 2.26 5.71 -7.10
C ASN A 137 1.05 5.43 -6.19
N ILE A 138 1.04 5.99 -4.99
CA ILE A 138 -0.06 5.81 -4.04
C ILE A 138 -1.33 6.50 -4.54
N ALA A 139 -2.48 5.90 -4.27
CA ALA A 139 -3.79 6.43 -4.60
C ALA A 139 -4.75 6.26 -3.43
N PHE A 140 -5.63 7.22 -3.25
CA PHE A 140 -6.73 7.11 -2.31
C PHE A 140 -7.88 6.34 -2.96
N VAL A 141 -8.46 5.39 -2.25
CA VAL A 141 -9.57 4.53 -2.69
C VAL A 141 -10.76 4.78 -1.78
N GLU A 142 -11.79 5.39 -2.32
CA GLU A 142 -13.05 5.52 -1.60
C GLU A 142 -13.74 4.15 -1.50
N ARG A 143 -14.02 3.75 -0.27
CA ARG A 143 -14.80 2.55 0.03
C ARG A 143 -16.26 2.92 0.16
N GLY A 144 -17.15 1.98 -0.09
CA GLY A 144 -18.58 2.19 0.05
C GLY A 144 -19.33 0.87 0.18
N CYS A 145 -20.64 0.95 0.22
CA CYS A 145 -21.53 -0.21 0.09
C CYS A 145 -22.43 0.00 -1.12
N GLY A 146 -22.01 -0.52 -2.28
CA GLY A 146 -22.76 -0.42 -3.54
C GLY A 146 -23.58 -1.66 -3.89
N SER A 147 -23.69 -2.62 -2.98
CA SER A 147 -24.48 -3.83 -3.19
C SER A 147 -25.96 -3.59 -2.88
N TRP A 148 -26.85 -3.99 -3.80
CA TRP A 148 -28.30 -3.93 -3.60
C TRP A 148 -28.81 -4.96 -2.56
N GLU A 149 -28.02 -5.98 -2.26
CA GLU A 149 -28.33 -7.00 -1.27
C GLU A 149 -27.94 -6.61 0.16
N CYS A 150 -27.17 -5.50 0.30
CA CYS A 150 -26.65 -5.07 1.58
C CYS A 150 -27.35 -3.80 2.07
N ASN A 151 -27.94 -3.85 3.25
CA ASN A 151 -28.56 -2.69 3.90
C ASN A 151 -27.66 -2.06 4.98
N CYS A 152 -26.34 -2.23 4.87
CA CYS A 152 -25.37 -1.62 5.77
C CYS A 152 -24.93 -0.25 5.23
N SER A 153 -24.62 0.69 6.13
CA SER A 153 -24.05 2.00 5.78
C SER A 153 -22.53 2.04 5.91
N GLU A 154 -21.89 0.89 6.13
CA GLU A 154 -20.45 0.80 6.38
C GLU A 154 -19.65 0.73 5.06
N PRO A 155 -18.47 1.37 5.00
CA PRO A 155 -17.59 1.35 3.83
C PRO A 155 -16.76 0.05 3.78
N HIS A 156 -17.35 -1.09 3.39
CA HIS A 156 -16.67 -2.39 3.35
C HIS A 156 -16.35 -2.90 1.94
N SER A 157 -16.93 -2.30 0.90
CA SER A 157 -16.82 -2.74 -0.48
C SER A 157 -16.52 -1.59 -1.45
N VAL A 158 -16.61 -1.85 -2.73
CA VAL A 158 -16.54 -0.82 -3.78
C VAL A 158 -17.92 -0.17 -3.98
N PRO A 159 -18.00 1.16 -4.24
CA PRO A 159 -19.27 1.86 -4.36
C PRO A 159 -20.06 1.48 -5.62
N PHE A 160 -19.40 1.09 -6.68
CA PHE A 160 -20.01 0.70 -7.96
C PHE A 160 -19.10 -0.24 -8.76
N LYS A 161 -19.65 -0.81 -9.83
CA LYS A 161 -18.89 -1.70 -10.73
C LYS A 161 -17.84 -0.92 -11.50
N VAL A 162 -16.58 -1.32 -11.38
CA VAL A 162 -15.42 -0.71 -12.04
C VAL A 162 -14.63 -1.73 -12.83
N VAL A 163 -14.04 -1.28 -13.94
CA VAL A 163 -13.16 -2.10 -14.79
C VAL A 163 -11.79 -1.48 -14.89
N GLY A 164 -10.78 -2.22 -14.43
CA GLY A 164 -9.37 -1.88 -14.62
C GLY A 164 -8.72 -2.71 -15.72
N LYS A 165 -7.71 -2.13 -16.37
CA LYS A 165 -6.96 -2.75 -17.46
C LYS A 165 -5.48 -2.46 -17.35
N SER A 166 -4.67 -3.51 -17.49
CA SER A 166 -3.22 -3.37 -17.69
C SER A 166 -2.74 -4.43 -18.67
N GLY A 167 -2.16 -3.99 -19.80
CA GLY A 167 -1.80 -4.90 -20.89
C GLY A 167 -3.02 -5.65 -21.43
N SER A 168 -2.94 -6.98 -21.48
CA SER A 168 -4.05 -7.87 -21.89
C SER A 168 -5.05 -8.15 -20.76
N VAL A 169 -4.64 -7.94 -19.50
CA VAL A 169 -5.45 -8.28 -18.33
C VAL A 169 -6.51 -7.22 -18.10
N ARG A 170 -7.74 -7.68 -17.89
CA ARG A 170 -8.87 -6.84 -17.45
C ARG A 170 -9.47 -7.45 -16.20
N ILE A 171 -9.66 -6.65 -15.17
CA ILE A 171 -10.38 -7.01 -13.96
C ILE A 171 -11.62 -6.14 -13.82
N THR A 172 -12.72 -6.76 -13.47
CA THR A 172 -13.97 -6.08 -13.15
C THR A 172 -14.24 -6.30 -11.68
N LEU A 173 -14.26 -5.23 -10.89
CA LEU A 173 -14.67 -5.23 -9.50
C LEU A 173 -16.17 -4.95 -9.44
N LYS A 174 -16.89 -5.71 -8.63
CA LYS A 174 -18.33 -5.53 -8.37
C LYS A 174 -18.54 -5.45 -6.86
N PRO A 175 -19.45 -4.57 -6.40
CA PRO A 175 -19.79 -4.53 -4.98
C PRO A 175 -20.39 -5.86 -4.54
N ALA A 176 -20.03 -6.30 -3.34
CA ALA A 176 -20.53 -7.50 -2.70
C ALA A 176 -21.22 -7.15 -1.37
N PRO A 177 -22.20 -7.94 -0.91
CA PRO A 177 -22.79 -7.78 0.42
C PRO A 177 -21.77 -8.14 1.51
N ARG A 178 -22.02 -7.67 2.72
CA ARG A 178 -21.18 -7.90 3.88
C ARG A 178 -21.07 -9.40 4.18
N GLY A 179 -19.84 -9.85 4.47
CA GLY A 179 -19.53 -11.23 4.86
C GLY A 179 -19.20 -12.18 3.72
N VAL A 180 -19.25 -11.71 2.46
CA VAL A 180 -18.83 -12.51 1.30
C VAL A 180 -17.31 -12.68 1.25
N GLY A 181 -16.57 -11.71 1.79
CA GLY A 181 -15.11 -11.67 1.71
C GLY A 181 -14.59 -11.30 0.34
N LEU A 182 -13.29 -11.46 0.14
CA LEU A 182 -12.62 -11.15 -1.12
C LEU A 182 -12.66 -12.33 -2.09
N VAL A 183 -13.60 -12.30 -3.02
CA VAL A 183 -13.71 -13.29 -4.11
C VAL A 183 -12.82 -12.85 -5.27
N ALA A 184 -11.52 -13.12 -5.15
CA ALA A 184 -10.49 -12.69 -6.11
C ALA A 184 -9.36 -13.71 -6.18
N GLY A 185 -8.55 -13.64 -7.24
CA GLY A 185 -7.28 -14.37 -7.29
C GLY A 185 -6.29 -13.84 -6.25
N GLU A 186 -5.21 -14.59 -6.00
CA GLU A 186 -4.23 -14.27 -4.95
C GLU A 186 -3.65 -12.86 -5.07
N THR A 187 -3.16 -12.47 -6.25
CA THR A 187 -2.55 -11.15 -6.48
C THR A 187 -3.53 -9.98 -6.26
N PRO A 188 -4.74 -9.96 -6.87
CA PRO A 188 -5.73 -8.92 -6.57
C PRO A 188 -6.20 -8.92 -5.12
N LYS A 189 -6.29 -10.10 -4.48
CA LYS A 189 -6.71 -10.22 -3.09
C LYS A 189 -5.80 -9.40 -2.18
N LYS A 190 -4.47 -9.55 -2.30
CA LYS A 190 -3.50 -8.76 -1.56
C LYS A 190 -3.68 -7.25 -1.81
N VAL A 191 -3.78 -6.82 -3.08
CA VAL A 191 -3.97 -5.39 -3.40
C VAL A 191 -5.26 -4.83 -2.80
N LEU A 192 -6.34 -5.61 -2.77
CA LEU A 192 -7.63 -5.21 -2.18
C LEU A 192 -7.58 -5.17 -0.64
N GLU A 193 -6.87 -6.10 -0.01
CA GLU A 193 -6.62 -6.11 1.44
C GLU A 193 -5.85 -4.86 1.87
N PHE A 194 -4.80 -4.49 1.14
CA PHE A 194 -4.02 -3.27 1.38
C PHE A 194 -4.82 -1.97 1.13
N ALA A 195 -5.84 -2.03 0.28
CA ALA A 195 -6.79 -0.93 0.09
C ALA A 195 -7.88 -0.87 1.19
N GLY A 196 -7.95 -1.87 2.09
CA GLY A 196 -8.94 -1.94 3.16
C GLY A 196 -10.34 -2.36 2.70
N ILE A 197 -10.45 -3.01 1.53
CA ILE A 197 -11.71 -3.57 1.04
C ILE A 197 -11.89 -4.96 1.63
N LYS A 198 -13.05 -5.21 2.22
CA LYS A 198 -13.38 -6.49 2.89
C LYS A 198 -14.19 -7.42 2.01
N ASP A 199 -15.12 -6.89 1.21
CA ASP A 199 -16.07 -7.66 0.42
C ASP A 199 -16.10 -7.18 -1.03
N VAL A 200 -15.79 -8.07 -1.98
CA VAL A 200 -15.83 -7.75 -3.41
C VAL A 200 -15.97 -9.00 -4.26
N TRP A 201 -16.74 -8.92 -5.33
CA TRP A 201 -16.73 -9.90 -6.40
C TRP A 201 -15.86 -9.44 -7.56
N THR A 202 -15.06 -10.34 -8.09
CA THR A 202 -14.19 -10.02 -9.23
C THR A 202 -14.52 -10.91 -10.43
N ARG A 203 -14.36 -10.33 -11.62
CA ARG A 203 -14.33 -11.07 -12.88
C ARG A 203 -13.11 -10.65 -13.68
N THR A 204 -12.34 -11.62 -14.12
CA THR A 204 -11.11 -11.40 -14.84
C THR A 204 -11.23 -11.85 -16.31
N LYS A 205 -10.47 -11.20 -17.19
CA LYS A 205 -10.29 -11.58 -18.60
C LYS A 205 -8.84 -11.32 -19.01
N GLY A 206 -8.31 -12.15 -19.90
CA GLY A 206 -6.95 -12.05 -20.42
C GLY A 206 -5.96 -12.93 -19.68
N GLU A 207 -4.65 -12.67 -19.82
CA GLU A 207 -3.55 -13.48 -19.29
C GLU A 207 -3.26 -13.12 -17.83
N THR A 208 -4.03 -13.70 -16.91
CA THR A 208 -3.94 -13.45 -15.46
C THR A 208 -2.68 -14.02 -14.80
N ARG A 209 -1.93 -14.90 -15.47
CA ARG A 209 -0.66 -15.42 -14.98
C ARG A 209 0.41 -14.34 -14.87
N THR A 210 0.27 -13.22 -15.61
CA THR A 210 1.18 -12.09 -15.48
C THR A 210 0.85 -11.31 -14.22
N THR A 211 1.44 -11.71 -13.07
CA THR A 211 1.18 -11.18 -11.72
C THR A 211 1.26 -9.65 -11.66
N PHE A 212 2.31 -9.05 -12.23
CA PHE A 212 2.47 -7.60 -12.25
C PHE A 212 1.37 -6.87 -13.04
N ASN A 213 0.98 -7.40 -14.23
CA ASN A 213 -0.13 -6.80 -14.99
C ASN A 213 -1.46 -6.95 -14.24
N PHE A 214 -1.63 -8.06 -13.52
CA PHE A 214 -2.83 -8.31 -12.74
C PHE A 214 -2.93 -7.36 -11.54
N ALA A 215 -1.81 -7.13 -10.82
CA ALA A 215 -1.73 -6.14 -9.75
C ALA A 215 -2.02 -4.72 -10.27
N PHE A 216 -1.41 -4.32 -11.39
CA PHE A 216 -1.66 -3.00 -11.99
C PHE A 216 -3.07 -2.84 -12.55
N ALA A 217 -3.69 -3.89 -13.10
CA ALA A 217 -5.07 -3.84 -13.55
C ALA A 217 -6.03 -3.62 -12.36
N THR A 218 -5.77 -4.27 -11.22
CA THR A 218 -6.52 -4.07 -9.98
C THR A 218 -6.37 -2.64 -9.48
N PHE A 219 -5.14 -2.15 -9.44
CA PHE A 219 -4.82 -0.79 -9.03
C PHE A 219 -5.45 0.27 -9.97
N ASP A 220 -5.45 0.05 -11.28
CA ASP A 220 -6.14 0.92 -12.24
C ASP A 220 -7.66 0.96 -11.99
N ALA A 221 -8.28 -0.19 -11.64
CA ALA A 221 -9.68 -0.23 -11.24
C ALA A 221 -9.93 0.63 -9.99
N LEU A 222 -9.07 0.51 -8.96
CA LEU A 222 -9.20 1.29 -7.74
C LEU A 222 -9.01 2.80 -7.97
N LYS A 223 -8.03 3.20 -8.79
CA LYS A 223 -7.85 4.61 -9.19
C LYS A 223 -9.09 5.20 -9.87
N LYS A 224 -9.78 4.43 -10.69
CA LYS A 224 -10.99 4.88 -11.39
C LYS A 224 -12.15 5.16 -10.44
N ILE A 225 -12.21 4.51 -9.28
CA ILE A 225 -13.24 4.81 -8.28
C ILE A 225 -13.12 6.27 -7.83
N ALA A 226 -11.91 6.71 -7.50
CA ALA A 226 -11.65 8.08 -7.07
C ALA A 226 -11.91 9.13 -8.18
N LEU A 227 -11.69 8.79 -9.46
CA LEU A 227 -11.87 9.72 -10.58
C LEU A 227 -13.33 9.98 -10.94
N ILE A 228 -14.23 9.01 -10.76
CA ILE A 228 -15.64 9.14 -11.20
C ILE A 228 -16.44 10.04 -10.25
N ARG A 229 -16.00 10.21 -9.02
CA ARG A 229 -16.69 11.06 -8.03
C ARG A 229 -16.23 12.54 -8.02
N ARG A 230 -15.30 12.89 -8.87
CA ARG A 230 -14.91 14.28 -9.12
C ARG A 230 -15.67 14.79 -10.35
#